data_882e7111e8e3c4d09e920f7158f5d8d6
#
_entry.id   882e7111e8e3c4d09e920f7158f5d8d6
#
_cell.length_a   1.000
_cell.length_b   1.000
_cell.length_c   1.000
_cell.angle_alpha   90.00
_cell.angle_beta   90.00
_cell.angle_gamma   90.00
#
_symmetry.space_group_name_H-M   'P 1'
#
loop_
_entity.id
_entity.type
_entity.pdbx_description
1 polymer ?
#
loop_
_entity_poly.entity_id
_entity_poly.type
_entity_poly.pdbx_seq_one_letter_code
_entity_poly.pdbx_strand_id
1 'polypeptide(L)'
;MTSPTQRTHLTCLQHVSPVEDSGPGGAVSASLLSFALLLAAAAGGQAGGAGDTNPPPWMTRPLSLSDCLNTALEQSAAVLKGRHDLEANHGLSVQTKAIVIPKLEARGAYSLVEDASVDRLTIAPNPAMPGGFPVIDPGDQNWSTGIRLVQSIYEGGRMVSSLRTARLLREQALAQFHAVLADTATDVRVAYYDVLLAEKQIVVNEESVALLEKELQDSRRRFEAGTVPRFNVLRAEVELANARPGLSRARNAHRIAKNVLLHRIGATVPPDVWEDIPLRLTGTLDTPELRLDVPEAVELALARRPELVALRKSEDLRREGVVQARAGYLPRLEGFAGYGARKSMFSPDVADEVHGWEVGVQAVWSLFDGALTRGKVIEARAHLEKAHVETEDVVRGIQLEVRGACSTLVEAWEVLESQGKVLEQAHEALRLARVRAEAGSGTQLDVLGAQTALTEAGITQNRAKRDYAVARTRLERAIGAYAPELEAGAAPARNDSALP
;
A
#
# COMPACT_ATOMS: atom_id res chain seq x y z
N MET A 1 -47.90 14.69 9.49
CA MET A 1 -47.97 15.08 10.93
C MET A 1 -46.50 15.29 11.32
N THR A 2 -46.04 16.47 11.14
CA THR A 2 -45.66 17.55 12.08
C THR A 2 -44.30 17.32 12.77
N SER A 3 -43.32 18.10 12.31
CA SER A 3 -42.15 18.62 13.04
C SER A 3 -42.54 19.28 14.39
N PRO A 4 -41.62 19.84 15.21
CA PRO A 4 -40.41 20.58 14.85
C PRO A 4 -39.20 20.53 15.83
N THR A 5 -38.04 20.94 15.32
CA THR A 5 -37.03 21.93 15.82
C THR A 5 -36.98 22.28 17.31
N GLN A 6 -35.75 22.21 17.89
CA GLN A 6 -35.28 23.32 18.75
C GLN A 6 -33.73 23.38 18.79
N ARG A 7 -33.23 24.53 18.33
CA ARG A 7 -31.90 25.07 18.64
C ARG A 7 -31.97 25.71 20.04
N THR A 8 -30.92 25.58 20.84
CA THR A 8 -30.68 26.48 21.96
C THR A 8 -29.20 26.94 21.94
N HIS A 9 -29.05 28.22 21.64
CA HIS A 9 -27.91 29.07 22.00
C HIS A 9 -27.86 29.23 23.51
N LEU A 10 -26.65 29.23 24.09
CA LEU A 10 -26.41 29.87 25.38
C LEU A 10 -25.03 30.50 25.39
N THR A 11 -25.04 31.80 25.12
CA THR A 11 -24.02 32.78 25.46
C THR A 11 -24.22 33.14 26.93
N CYS A 12 -23.21 33.14 27.76
CA CYS A 12 -23.19 33.91 28.98
C CYS A 12 -21.74 34.34 29.30
N LEU A 13 -21.47 35.61 29.05
CA LEU A 13 -20.41 36.45 29.63
C LEU A 13 -20.88 36.86 31.04
N GLN A 14 -19.94 36.90 32.00
CA GLN A 14 -19.82 38.02 32.93
C GLN A 14 -18.75 37.72 33.99
N HIS A 15 -17.67 38.50 33.94
CA HIS A 15 -17.26 39.45 34.98
C HIS A 15 -17.16 38.88 36.39
N VAL A 16 -15.92 38.68 36.89
CA VAL A 16 -15.60 38.84 38.31
C VAL A 16 -14.30 39.66 38.42
N SER A 17 -14.40 40.74 39.13
CA SER A 17 -13.35 41.72 39.44
C SER A 17 -12.34 41.20 40.47
N PRO A 18 -11.14 41.83 40.60
CA PRO A 18 -10.11 41.35 41.49
C PRO A 18 -10.37 41.79 42.95
N VAL A 19 -10.07 40.88 43.85
CA VAL A 19 -9.92 41.20 45.28
C VAL A 19 -8.41 41.24 45.56
N GLU A 20 -7.94 42.42 45.90
CA GLU A 20 -6.67 42.63 46.60
C GLU A 20 -6.78 42.08 48.01
N ASP A 21 -5.81 41.24 48.41
CA ASP A 21 -5.41 41.20 49.81
C ASP A 21 -3.92 40.90 49.96
N SER A 22 -3.31 41.71 50.79
CA SER A 22 -1.91 41.86 51.06
C SER A 22 -1.44 41.00 52.22
N GLY A 23 -0.32 40.30 52.04
CA GLY A 23 0.42 39.67 53.15
C GLY A 23 1.70 38.98 52.69
N PRO A 24 2.84 39.18 53.34
CA PRO A 24 4.15 38.90 52.80
C PRO A 24 4.64 37.49 53.21
N GLY A 25 5.34 36.81 52.33
CA GLY A 25 6.16 35.69 52.72
C GLY A 25 6.37 34.59 51.67
N GLY A 26 7.58 34.51 51.15
CA GLY A 26 8.08 33.30 50.56
C GLY A 26 8.22 33.25 49.03
N ALA A 27 9.29 33.81 48.55
CA ALA A 27 9.79 33.59 47.22
C ALA A 27 10.17 32.11 47.02
N VAL A 28 9.25 31.31 46.47
CA VAL A 28 9.59 29.99 45.90
C VAL A 28 9.66 30.18 44.39
N SER A 29 10.87 29.96 43.92
CA SER A 29 11.37 30.24 42.58
C SER A 29 10.49 29.77 41.45
N ALA A 30 10.11 30.69 40.58
CA ALA A 30 9.42 30.51 39.31
C ALA A 30 10.31 29.85 38.20
N SER A 31 11.04 28.78 38.52
CA SER A 31 11.95 28.13 37.56
C SER A 31 11.46 26.79 37.02
N LEU A 32 10.29 26.29 37.43
CA LEU A 32 9.74 25.01 36.95
C LEU A 32 8.67 25.13 35.85
N LEU A 33 8.25 26.36 35.51
CA LEU A 33 7.26 26.60 34.45
C LEU A 33 7.86 26.87 33.05
N SER A 34 9.17 27.02 32.93
CA SER A 34 9.83 27.32 31.64
C SER A 34 10.23 26.11 30.82
N PHE A 35 10.13 24.88 31.35
CA PHE A 35 10.54 23.70 30.61
C PHE A 35 9.42 23.05 29.79
N ALA A 36 8.17 23.43 30.02
CA ALA A 36 7.00 22.87 29.30
C ALA A 36 6.67 23.59 27.98
N LEU A 37 7.27 24.75 27.70
CA LEU A 37 6.93 25.60 26.53
C LEU A 37 7.89 25.43 25.35
N LEU A 38 8.95 24.64 25.46
CA LEU A 38 9.98 24.50 24.40
C LEU A 38 9.78 23.25 23.50
N LEU A 39 8.77 22.43 23.76
CA LEU A 39 8.47 21.25 22.92
C LEU A 39 7.32 21.45 21.91
N ALA A 40 6.71 22.63 21.86
CA ALA A 40 5.56 22.90 20.98
C ALA A 40 5.91 23.62 19.67
N ALA A 41 7.18 23.89 19.38
CA ALA A 41 7.57 24.71 18.23
C ALA A 41 8.16 23.94 17.03
N ALA A 42 8.11 22.60 17.03
CA ALA A 42 8.66 21.77 15.93
C ALA A 42 7.60 21.12 15.01
N ALA A 43 6.33 21.51 15.15
CA ALA A 43 5.28 21.14 14.20
C ALA A 43 5.06 22.26 13.17
N GLY A 44 6.12 22.63 12.47
CA GLY A 44 6.04 23.46 11.28
C GLY A 44 5.40 22.66 10.16
N GLY A 45 4.09 22.83 9.95
CA GLY A 45 3.38 22.30 8.81
C GLY A 45 4.06 22.72 7.51
N GLN A 46 4.51 21.78 6.72
CA GLN A 46 4.81 22.03 5.31
C GLN A 46 3.48 22.41 4.64
N ALA A 47 3.30 23.71 4.45
CA ALA A 47 2.28 24.24 3.56
C ALA A 47 2.47 23.60 2.19
N GLY A 48 1.40 23.03 1.66
CA GLY A 48 1.36 22.43 0.34
C GLY A 48 2.01 23.32 -0.70
N GLY A 49 2.98 22.76 -1.41
CA GLY A 49 3.65 23.44 -2.52
C GLY A 49 2.60 23.94 -3.51
N ALA A 50 2.72 25.20 -3.88
CA ALA A 50 2.00 25.80 -4.99
C ALA A 50 2.15 24.85 -6.20
N GLY A 51 1.01 24.42 -6.76
CA GLY A 51 0.99 23.49 -7.88
C GLY A 51 1.88 23.99 -9.00
N ASP A 52 2.79 23.14 -9.42
CA ASP A 52 3.61 23.33 -10.64
C ASP A 52 2.64 23.61 -11.79
N THR A 53 2.67 24.84 -12.31
CA THR A 53 1.79 25.29 -13.41
C THR A 53 2.19 24.71 -14.76
N ASN A 54 3.24 23.87 -14.81
CA ASN A 54 3.61 23.17 -16.03
C ASN A 54 2.64 22.01 -16.30
N PRO A 55 2.10 21.91 -17.51
CA PRO A 55 1.24 20.79 -17.88
C PRO A 55 2.02 19.48 -17.69
N PRO A 56 1.36 18.45 -17.14
CA PRO A 56 2.03 17.19 -16.88
C PRO A 56 2.59 16.56 -18.18
N PRO A 57 3.70 15.81 -18.12
CA PRO A 57 4.40 15.28 -19.29
C PRO A 57 3.50 14.46 -20.24
N TRP A 58 2.46 13.80 -19.73
CA TRP A 58 1.51 13.02 -20.52
C TRP A 58 0.57 13.87 -21.41
N MET A 59 0.47 15.19 -21.12
CA MET A 59 -0.27 16.12 -21.98
C MET A 59 0.56 16.64 -23.15
N THR A 60 1.89 16.67 -23.00
CA THR A 60 2.78 17.37 -23.94
C THR A 60 3.48 16.44 -24.91
N ARG A 61 3.71 15.17 -24.54
CA ARG A 61 4.39 14.19 -25.39
C ARG A 61 3.70 12.83 -25.36
N PRO A 62 3.82 12.03 -26.42
CA PRO A 62 3.39 10.64 -26.41
C PRO A 62 4.16 9.85 -25.35
N LEU A 63 3.46 8.98 -24.62
CA LEU A 63 4.06 8.13 -23.61
C LEU A 63 4.39 6.74 -24.14
N SER A 64 5.59 6.27 -23.85
CA SER A 64 5.97 4.87 -24.03
C SER A 64 5.50 4.03 -22.82
N LEU A 65 5.55 2.70 -22.95
CA LEU A 65 5.28 1.79 -21.83
C LEU A 65 6.24 2.04 -20.66
N SER A 66 7.53 2.27 -20.93
CA SER A 66 8.54 2.60 -19.91
C SER A 66 8.24 3.91 -19.19
N ASP A 67 7.79 4.95 -19.90
CA ASP A 67 7.38 6.21 -19.27
C ASP A 67 6.19 6.01 -18.32
N CYS A 68 5.18 5.22 -18.74
CA CYS A 68 4.03 4.88 -17.90
C CYS A 68 4.43 4.09 -16.65
N LEU A 69 5.33 3.11 -16.79
CA LEU A 69 5.85 2.33 -15.67
C LEU A 69 6.63 3.21 -14.68
N ASN A 70 7.56 4.04 -15.17
CA ASN A 70 8.33 4.94 -14.31
C ASN A 70 7.43 5.91 -13.55
N THR A 71 6.45 6.52 -14.23
CA THR A 71 5.49 7.41 -13.58
C THR A 71 4.67 6.67 -12.51
N ALA A 72 4.23 5.45 -12.80
CA ALA A 72 3.47 4.64 -11.84
C ALA A 72 4.29 4.27 -10.60
N LEU A 73 5.58 3.97 -10.75
CA LEU A 73 6.48 3.67 -9.64
C LEU A 73 6.75 4.89 -8.74
N GLU A 74 6.60 6.09 -9.28
CA GLU A 74 6.76 7.33 -8.52
C GLU A 74 5.45 7.81 -7.87
N GLN A 75 4.32 7.73 -8.59
CA GLN A 75 3.09 8.45 -8.26
C GLN A 75 1.89 7.54 -7.98
N SER A 76 1.93 6.25 -8.34
CA SER A 76 0.79 5.35 -8.10
C SER A 76 0.45 5.26 -6.62
N ALA A 77 -0.84 5.37 -6.30
CA ALA A 77 -1.34 5.25 -4.93
C ALA A 77 -0.98 3.90 -4.28
N ALA A 78 -0.88 2.82 -5.05
CA ALA A 78 -0.46 1.51 -4.55
C ALA A 78 0.99 1.54 -4.08
N VAL A 79 1.90 2.12 -4.88
CA VAL A 79 3.32 2.23 -4.55
C VAL A 79 3.54 3.19 -3.38
N LEU A 80 2.84 4.34 -3.35
CA LEU A 80 2.93 5.29 -2.24
C LEU A 80 2.48 4.66 -0.92
N LYS A 81 1.35 3.94 -0.91
CA LYS A 81 0.90 3.16 0.26
C LYS A 81 1.95 2.13 0.67
N GLY A 82 2.49 1.37 -0.28
CA GLY A 82 3.53 0.39 -0.01
C GLY A 82 4.81 1.00 0.58
N ARG A 83 5.19 2.22 0.20
CA ARG A 83 6.30 2.97 0.83
C ARG A 83 5.99 3.32 2.29
N HIS A 84 4.78 3.80 2.58
CA HIS A 84 4.36 4.09 3.95
C HIS A 84 4.22 2.81 4.80
N ASP A 85 3.78 1.70 4.21
CA ASP A 85 3.78 0.39 4.89
C ASP A 85 5.21 -0.06 5.22
N LEU A 86 6.17 0.16 4.32
CA LEU A 86 7.58 -0.11 4.57
C LEU A 86 8.13 0.76 5.71
N GLU A 87 7.77 2.04 5.74
CA GLU A 87 8.12 2.98 6.81
C GLU A 87 7.48 2.58 8.15
N ALA A 88 6.22 2.18 8.16
CA ALA A 88 5.54 1.66 9.34
C ALA A 88 6.22 0.39 9.89
N ASN A 89 6.62 -0.54 9.01
CA ASN A 89 7.38 -1.72 9.39
C ASN A 89 8.80 -1.39 9.89
N HIS A 90 9.42 -0.32 9.36
CA HIS A 90 10.67 0.20 9.92
C HIS A 90 10.47 0.66 11.36
N GLY A 91 9.40 1.43 11.65
CA GLY A 91 9.02 1.83 13.00
C GLY A 91 8.81 0.64 13.92
N LEU A 92 8.15 -0.43 13.47
CA LEU A 92 7.99 -1.67 14.23
C LEU A 92 9.34 -2.36 14.51
N SER A 93 10.25 -2.36 13.55
CA SER A 93 11.62 -2.88 13.73
C SER A 93 12.39 -2.08 14.79
N VAL A 94 12.26 -0.76 14.83
CA VAL A 94 12.85 0.11 15.86
C VAL A 94 12.27 -0.22 17.23
N GLN A 95 10.93 -0.33 17.36
CA GLN A 95 10.27 -0.73 18.61
C GLN A 95 10.76 -2.09 19.10
N THR A 96 10.91 -3.06 18.19
CA THR A 96 11.38 -4.41 18.56
C THR A 96 12.81 -4.41 19.08
N LYS A 97 13.67 -3.53 18.56
CA LYS A 97 15.05 -3.34 19.03
C LYS A 97 15.14 -2.63 20.37
N ALA A 98 14.11 -1.89 20.77
CA ALA A 98 14.13 -1.09 22.01
C ALA A 98 14.34 -1.93 23.29
N ILE A 99 14.14 -3.24 23.23
CA ILE A 99 14.43 -4.14 24.37
C ILE A 99 15.92 -4.19 24.73
N VAL A 100 16.80 -3.92 23.76
CA VAL A 100 18.27 -3.98 23.94
C VAL A 100 18.85 -2.63 24.36
N ILE A 101 18.07 -1.55 24.21
CA ILE A 101 18.50 -0.18 24.46
C ILE A 101 18.13 0.20 25.91
N PRO A 102 19.03 0.86 26.66
CA PRO A 102 18.71 1.37 27.99
C PRO A 102 17.54 2.37 27.93
N LYS A 103 16.64 2.25 28.92
CA LYS A 103 15.49 3.15 29.06
C LYS A 103 15.74 4.14 30.17
N LEU A 104 15.61 5.42 29.88
CA LEU A 104 15.68 6.50 30.85
C LEU A 104 14.26 6.97 31.14
N GLU A 105 13.87 6.91 32.42
CA GLU A 105 12.54 7.32 32.86
C GLU A 105 12.69 8.42 33.94
N ALA A 106 11.97 9.52 33.77
CA ALA A 106 11.77 10.51 34.81
C ALA A 106 10.41 10.24 35.48
N ARG A 107 10.37 10.17 36.78
CA ARG A 107 9.15 9.97 37.56
C ARG A 107 8.99 11.07 38.56
N GLY A 108 7.76 11.56 38.72
CA GLY A 108 7.35 12.49 39.75
C GLY A 108 6.02 12.02 40.33
N ALA A 109 5.92 12.00 41.66
CA ALA A 109 4.67 11.68 42.33
C ALA A 109 4.45 12.68 43.48
N TYR A 110 3.22 13.12 43.66
CA TYR A 110 2.76 13.90 44.80
C TYR A 110 1.48 13.28 45.29
N SER A 111 1.34 13.07 46.58
CA SER A 111 0.12 12.56 47.17
C SER A 111 -0.20 13.31 48.48
N LEU A 112 -1.48 13.57 48.69
CA LEU A 112 -2.06 14.05 49.91
C LEU A 112 -2.86 12.91 50.54
N VAL A 113 -2.59 12.62 51.80
CA VAL A 113 -3.27 11.56 52.54
C VAL A 113 -4.07 12.22 53.66
N GLU A 114 -5.25 11.70 53.96
CA GLU A 114 -6.05 12.19 55.10
C GLU A 114 -5.25 12.04 56.41
N ASP A 115 -5.26 13.08 57.21
CA ASP A 115 -4.47 13.16 58.46
C ASP A 115 -4.76 11.99 59.42
N ALA A 116 -5.99 11.50 59.46
CA ALA A 116 -6.39 10.35 60.25
C ALA A 116 -5.78 9.01 59.75
N SER A 117 -5.26 8.96 58.52
CA SER A 117 -4.62 7.82 57.89
C SER A 117 -3.09 7.85 58.00
N VAL A 118 -2.55 8.87 58.66
CA VAL A 118 -1.09 9.01 58.84
C VAL A 118 -0.63 8.26 60.10
N ASP A 119 0.25 7.27 59.92
CA ASP A 119 0.85 6.53 61.07
C ASP A 119 1.88 7.40 61.75
N ARG A 120 1.55 7.87 62.96
CA ARG A 120 2.47 8.61 63.83
C ARG A 120 3.02 7.70 64.91
N LEU A 121 4.36 7.58 64.97
CA LEU A 121 5.01 6.79 66.00
C LEU A 121 5.34 7.68 67.21
N THR A 122 4.56 7.50 68.28
CA THR A 122 4.81 8.10 69.58
C THR A 122 5.56 7.13 70.49
N ILE A 123 6.81 7.40 70.78
CA ILE A 123 7.58 6.58 71.71
C ILE A 123 7.36 7.13 73.12
N ALA A 124 6.85 6.29 74.05
CA ALA A 124 6.58 6.69 75.43
C ALA A 124 7.85 7.22 76.07
N PRO A 125 7.78 8.32 76.86
CA PRO A 125 8.94 8.89 77.50
C PRO A 125 9.58 7.86 78.46
N ASN A 126 10.88 7.53 78.32
CA ASN A 126 11.62 6.71 79.20
C ASN A 126 12.22 7.58 80.31
N PRO A 127 11.96 7.33 81.65
CA PRO A 127 12.48 8.13 82.75
C PRO A 127 14.02 8.17 82.79
N ALA A 128 14.71 7.28 82.13
CA ALA A 128 16.17 7.27 82.03
C ALA A 128 16.77 8.14 80.97
N MET A 129 15.92 8.79 80.09
CA MET A 129 16.32 9.76 79.01
C MET A 129 15.47 11.00 79.09
N PRO A 130 15.92 12.04 79.82
CA PRO A 130 15.13 13.28 80.04
C PRO A 130 14.99 14.17 78.85
N GLY A 131 15.25 13.76 77.63
CA GLY A 131 15.10 14.56 76.40
C GLY A 131 13.98 14.13 75.45
N GLY A 132 13.20 13.10 75.85
CA GLY A 132 12.13 12.57 74.98
C GLY A 132 12.61 12.12 73.60
N PHE A 133 12.08 11.00 73.06
CA PHE A 133 12.33 10.69 71.66
C PHE A 133 11.42 11.57 70.80
N PRO A 134 11.91 12.09 69.66
CA PRO A 134 11.07 12.88 68.77
C PRO A 134 9.91 11.99 68.26
N VAL A 135 8.71 12.59 68.24
CA VAL A 135 7.57 12.00 67.56
C VAL A 135 7.91 11.94 66.07
N ILE A 136 7.88 10.74 65.52
CA ILE A 136 8.04 10.58 64.10
C ILE A 136 6.66 10.85 63.43
N ASP A 137 6.53 12.01 62.81
CA ASP A 137 5.35 12.44 62.10
C ASP A 137 5.70 12.62 60.60
N PRO A 138 5.25 11.71 59.71
CA PRO A 138 5.54 11.85 58.30
C PRO A 138 4.70 12.95 57.63
N GLY A 139 3.74 13.58 58.32
CA GLY A 139 2.80 14.54 57.74
C GLY A 139 1.85 13.91 56.72
N ASP A 140 0.93 14.73 56.22
CA ASP A 140 -0.15 14.31 55.27
C ASP A 140 0.26 14.39 53.80
N GLN A 141 1.38 15.04 53.51
CA GLN A 141 1.88 15.26 52.13
C GLN A 141 3.12 14.41 51.86
N ASN A 142 3.11 13.76 50.66
CA ASN A 142 4.24 12.99 50.17
C ASN A 142 4.59 13.35 48.76
N TRP A 143 5.85 13.53 48.45
CA TRP A 143 6.32 13.69 47.12
C TRP A 143 7.60 12.88 46.86
N SER A 144 7.77 12.48 45.58
CA SER A 144 9.02 11.86 45.14
C SER A 144 9.29 12.27 43.70
N THR A 145 10.54 12.52 43.36
CA THR A 145 10.96 12.79 41.98
C THR A 145 12.29 12.06 41.74
N GLY A 146 12.51 11.67 40.49
CA GLY A 146 13.77 10.99 40.17
C GLY A 146 13.88 10.61 38.70
N ILE A 147 15.11 10.33 38.32
CA ILE A 147 15.48 9.80 37.01
C ILE A 147 16.06 8.41 37.21
N ARG A 148 15.56 7.43 36.46
CA ARG A 148 15.99 6.03 36.53
C ARG A 148 16.34 5.49 35.15
N LEU A 149 17.55 5.00 34.99
CA LEU A 149 18.03 4.21 33.87
C LEU A 149 17.80 2.75 34.12
N VAL A 150 17.14 2.04 33.19
CA VAL A 150 16.93 0.59 33.29
C VAL A 150 17.47 -0.08 32.04
N GLN A 151 18.27 -1.11 32.21
CA GLN A 151 18.85 -1.91 31.13
C GLN A 151 18.61 -3.38 31.38
N SER A 152 17.92 -4.04 30.44
CA SER A 152 17.84 -5.49 30.44
C SER A 152 19.22 -6.08 30.11
N ILE A 153 19.74 -6.94 31.00
CA ILE A 153 21.02 -7.63 30.83
C ILE A 153 20.78 -9.01 30.23
N TYR A 154 19.77 -9.72 30.71
CA TYR A 154 19.40 -11.05 30.24
C TYR A 154 17.89 -11.29 30.37
N GLU A 155 17.27 -11.77 29.32
CA GLU A 155 15.85 -12.10 29.29
C GLU A 155 15.58 -13.48 28.65
N GLY A 156 16.32 -14.50 29.07
CA GLY A 156 16.08 -15.86 28.59
C GLY A 156 16.21 -16.06 27.06
N GLY A 157 17.05 -15.25 26.41
CA GLY A 157 17.20 -15.27 24.94
C GLY A 157 16.26 -14.34 24.16
N ARG A 158 15.28 -13.70 24.84
CA ARG A 158 14.32 -12.77 24.20
C ARG A 158 15.02 -11.62 23.48
N MET A 159 16.09 -11.04 24.06
CA MET A 159 16.85 -9.92 23.47
C MET A 159 17.43 -10.30 22.11
N VAL A 160 18.10 -11.43 21.99
CA VAL A 160 18.69 -11.91 20.74
C VAL A 160 17.61 -12.24 19.72
N SER A 161 16.54 -12.90 20.17
CA SER A 161 15.36 -13.18 19.31
C SER A 161 14.72 -11.89 18.80
N SER A 162 14.59 -10.84 19.63
CA SER A 162 14.04 -9.55 19.21
C SER A 162 14.89 -8.85 18.15
N LEU A 163 16.23 -8.95 18.24
CA LEU A 163 17.10 -8.42 17.19
C LEU A 163 16.93 -9.17 15.86
N ARG A 164 16.78 -10.50 15.90
CA ARG A 164 16.50 -11.32 14.72
C ARG A 164 15.11 -11.00 14.15
N THR A 165 14.11 -10.89 15.01
CA THR A 165 12.74 -10.48 14.64
C THR A 165 12.74 -9.13 13.93
N ALA A 166 13.46 -8.14 14.45
CA ALA A 166 13.54 -6.82 13.82
C ALA A 166 14.16 -6.85 12.41
N ARG A 167 15.15 -7.72 12.19
CA ARG A 167 15.73 -7.94 10.87
C ARG A 167 14.74 -8.64 9.93
N LEU A 168 14.09 -9.70 10.39
CA LEU A 168 13.11 -10.47 9.61
C LEU A 168 11.90 -9.62 9.22
N LEU A 169 11.41 -8.75 10.12
CA LEU A 169 10.34 -7.79 9.81
C LEU A 169 10.71 -6.86 8.64
N ARG A 170 11.95 -6.35 8.64
CA ARG A 170 12.42 -5.51 7.54
C ARG A 170 12.51 -6.30 6.21
N GLU A 171 13.07 -7.52 6.26
CA GLU A 171 13.20 -8.37 5.07
C GLU A 171 11.83 -8.76 4.52
N GLN A 172 10.85 -9.08 5.39
CA GLN A 172 9.48 -9.37 5.02
C GLN A 172 8.82 -8.17 4.35
N ALA A 173 8.93 -6.98 4.96
CA ALA A 173 8.32 -5.75 4.44
C ALA A 173 8.90 -5.36 3.06
N LEU A 174 10.21 -5.54 2.84
CA LEU A 174 10.85 -5.33 1.55
C LEU A 174 10.29 -6.30 0.49
N ALA A 175 10.15 -7.59 0.83
CA ALA A 175 9.59 -8.57 -0.10
C ALA A 175 8.11 -8.26 -0.43
N GLN A 176 7.31 -7.83 0.55
CA GLN A 176 5.93 -7.37 0.32
C GLN A 176 5.88 -6.13 -0.58
N PHE A 177 6.78 -5.19 -0.38
CA PHE A 177 6.86 -4.00 -1.24
C PHE A 177 7.23 -4.38 -2.69
N HIS A 178 8.15 -5.32 -2.90
CA HIS A 178 8.46 -5.83 -4.24
C HIS A 178 7.25 -6.51 -4.90
N ALA A 179 6.40 -7.19 -4.13
CA ALA A 179 5.15 -7.73 -4.66
C ALA A 179 4.21 -6.62 -5.15
N VAL A 180 4.05 -5.54 -4.37
CA VAL A 180 3.25 -4.37 -4.77
C VAL A 180 3.80 -3.70 -6.05
N LEU A 181 5.12 -3.59 -6.19
CA LEU A 181 5.74 -3.06 -7.41
C LEU A 181 5.43 -3.95 -8.62
N ALA A 182 5.53 -5.28 -8.47
CA ALA A 182 5.24 -6.23 -9.54
C ALA A 182 3.76 -6.19 -9.97
N ASP A 183 2.83 -6.12 -9.02
CA ASP A 183 1.41 -5.99 -9.29
C ASP A 183 1.07 -4.68 -9.99
N THR A 184 1.64 -3.57 -9.51
CA THR A 184 1.47 -2.24 -10.12
C THR A 184 1.98 -2.22 -11.56
N ALA A 185 3.17 -2.79 -11.81
CA ALA A 185 3.73 -2.88 -13.16
C ALA A 185 2.83 -3.71 -14.09
N THR A 186 2.30 -4.82 -13.61
CA THR A 186 1.37 -5.67 -14.36
C THR A 186 0.08 -4.93 -14.69
N ASP A 187 -0.53 -4.26 -13.72
CA ASP A 187 -1.76 -3.48 -13.89
C ASP A 187 -1.60 -2.35 -14.91
N VAL A 188 -0.47 -1.63 -14.86
CA VAL A 188 -0.16 -0.57 -15.81
C VAL A 188 0.02 -1.11 -17.22
N ARG A 189 0.74 -2.24 -17.39
CA ARG A 189 0.91 -2.89 -18.70
C ARG A 189 -0.42 -3.33 -19.29
N VAL A 190 -1.29 -3.95 -18.50
CA VAL A 190 -2.63 -4.34 -18.94
C VAL A 190 -3.43 -3.12 -19.38
N ALA A 191 -3.49 -2.07 -18.55
CA ALA A 191 -4.21 -0.84 -18.90
C ALA A 191 -3.63 -0.15 -20.16
N TYR A 192 -2.31 -0.19 -20.34
CA TYR A 192 -1.64 0.32 -21.53
C TYR A 192 -2.08 -0.41 -22.81
N TYR A 193 -2.11 -1.75 -22.79
CA TYR A 193 -2.58 -2.56 -23.91
C TYR A 193 -4.09 -2.36 -24.17
N ASP A 194 -4.89 -2.09 -23.13
CA ASP A 194 -6.31 -1.78 -23.28
C ASP A 194 -6.54 -0.45 -24.05
N VAL A 195 -5.71 0.56 -23.79
CA VAL A 195 -5.77 1.83 -24.55
C VAL A 195 -5.39 1.60 -26.02
N LEU A 196 -4.31 0.86 -26.28
CA LEU A 196 -3.88 0.52 -27.64
C LEU A 196 -4.94 -0.28 -28.40
N LEU A 197 -5.59 -1.25 -27.73
CA LEU A 197 -6.70 -2.00 -28.31
C LEU A 197 -7.84 -1.06 -28.69
N ALA A 198 -8.25 -0.19 -27.77
CA ALA A 198 -9.36 0.73 -28.02
C ALA A 198 -9.06 1.71 -29.17
N GLU A 199 -7.81 2.18 -29.30
CA GLU A 199 -7.36 2.99 -30.44
C GLU A 199 -7.46 2.22 -31.76
N LYS A 200 -6.97 0.97 -31.81
CA LYS A 200 -7.09 0.13 -33.02
C LYS A 200 -8.54 -0.19 -33.39
N GLN A 201 -9.42 -0.33 -32.39
CA GLN A 201 -10.84 -0.54 -32.63
C GLN A 201 -11.52 0.70 -33.24
N ILE A 202 -11.10 1.92 -32.90
CA ILE A 202 -11.57 3.14 -33.55
C ILE A 202 -11.21 3.10 -35.05
N VAL A 203 -9.94 2.78 -35.36
CA VAL A 203 -9.47 2.73 -36.76
C VAL A 203 -10.30 1.75 -37.60
N VAL A 204 -10.50 0.50 -37.06
CA VAL A 204 -11.31 -0.51 -37.78
C VAL A 204 -12.76 -0.05 -38.00
N ASN A 205 -13.38 0.60 -37.02
CA ASN A 205 -14.75 1.08 -37.13
C ASN A 205 -14.83 2.32 -38.10
N GLU A 206 -13.82 3.20 -38.12
CA GLU A 206 -13.74 4.33 -39.04
C GLU A 206 -13.59 3.85 -40.48
N GLU A 207 -12.72 2.88 -40.74
CA GLU A 207 -12.57 2.24 -42.04
C GLU A 207 -13.88 1.57 -42.50
N SER A 208 -14.58 0.86 -41.58
CA SER A 208 -15.89 0.27 -41.88
C SER A 208 -16.93 1.31 -42.28
N VAL A 209 -17.05 2.40 -41.48
CA VAL A 209 -17.99 3.49 -41.81
C VAL A 209 -17.64 4.14 -43.15
N ALA A 210 -16.36 4.41 -43.42
CA ALA A 210 -15.92 5.01 -44.68
C ALA A 210 -16.22 4.11 -45.90
N LEU A 211 -16.04 2.78 -45.74
CA LEU A 211 -16.40 1.83 -46.80
C LEU A 211 -17.91 1.78 -47.06
N LEU A 212 -18.74 1.82 -46.01
CA LEU A 212 -20.20 1.84 -46.12
C LEU A 212 -20.72 3.17 -46.71
N GLU A 213 -20.09 4.29 -46.40
CA GLU A 213 -20.40 5.58 -47.00
C GLU A 213 -20.12 5.60 -48.53
N LYS A 214 -19.00 4.99 -48.93
CA LYS A 214 -18.68 4.83 -50.34
C LYS A 214 -19.69 3.92 -51.05
N GLU A 215 -20.03 2.78 -50.46
CA GLU A 215 -21.03 1.85 -51.00
C GLU A 215 -22.40 2.50 -51.15
N LEU A 216 -22.81 3.33 -50.18
CA LEU A 216 -24.05 4.10 -50.28
C LEU A 216 -24.01 5.08 -51.43
N GLN A 217 -22.90 5.80 -51.61
CA GLN A 217 -22.77 6.72 -52.75
C GLN A 217 -22.83 5.98 -54.08
N ASP A 218 -22.16 4.86 -54.20
CA ASP A 218 -22.18 4.07 -55.45
C ASP A 218 -23.57 3.49 -55.73
N SER A 219 -24.28 3.03 -54.68
CA SER A 219 -25.67 2.58 -54.83
C SER A 219 -26.63 3.70 -55.27
N ARG A 220 -26.45 4.93 -54.76
CA ARG A 220 -27.24 6.09 -55.17
C ARG A 220 -26.98 6.44 -56.63
N ARG A 221 -25.72 6.49 -57.08
CA ARG A 221 -25.38 6.77 -58.50
C ARG A 221 -25.98 5.72 -59.44
N ARG A 222 -25.90 4.41 -59.07
CA ARG A 222 -26.48 3.32 -59.85
C ARG A 222 -28.01 3.41 -59.91
N PHE A 223 -28.66 3.82 -58.82
CA PHE A 223 -30.11 4.04 -58.79
C PHE A 223 -30.51 5.21 -59.67
N GLU A 224 -29.81 6.34 -59.62
CA GLU A 224 -30.02 7.50 -60.50
C GLU A 224 -29.83 7.15 -61.98
N ALA A 225 -28.88 6.25 -62.29
CA ALA A 225 -28.68 5.69 -63.61
C ALA A 225 -29.69 4.61 -64.00
N GLY A 226 -30.64 4.25 -63.12
CA GLY A 226 -31.67 3.25 -63.36
C GLY A 226 -31.18 1.79 -63.37
N THR A 227 -29.93 1.50 -62.92
CA THR A 227 -29.32 0.17 -63.02
C THR A 227 -29.57 -0.69 -61.77
N VAL A 228 -30.04 -0.11 -60.64
CA VAL A 228 -30.37 -0.83 -59.41
C VAL A 228 -31.69 -0.33 -58.82
N PRO A 229 -32.45 -1.18 -58.13
CA PRO A 229 -33.68 -0.76 -57.46
C PRO A 229 -33.40 0.08 -56.19
N ARG A 230 -34.37 0.93 -55.79
CA ARG A 230 -34.30 1.76 -54.57
C ARG A 230 -34.04 0.96 -53.31
N PHE A 231 -34.44 -0.32 -53.27
CA PHE A 231 -34.17 -1.24 -52.17
C PHE A 231 -32.69 -1.35 -51.83
N ASN A 232 -31.79 -1.34 -52.84
CA ASN A 232 -30.35 -1.40 -52.63
C ASN A 232 -29.81 -0.14 -51.93
N VAL A 233 -30.34 1.02 -52.23
CA VAL A 233 -30.00 2.29 -51.57
C VAL A 233 -30.44 2.26 -50.10
N LEU A 234 -31.71 1.90 -49.85
CA LEU A 234 -32.25 1.82 -48.49
C LEU A 234 -31.46 0.82 -47.63
N ARG A 235 -31.03 -0.29 -48.21
CA ARG A 235 -30.22 -1.29 -47.51
C ARG A 235 -28.84 -0.73 -47.13
N ALA A 236 -28.13 -0.07 -48.03
CA ALA A 236 -26.87 0.57 -47.76
C ALA A 236 -27.00 1.68 -46.67
N GLU A 237 -28.11 2.41 -46.67
CA GLU A 237 -28.43 3.39 -45.61
C GLU A 237 -28.61 2.76 -44.25
N VAL A 238 -29.30 1.63 -44.18
CA VAL A 238 -29.49 0.86 -42.91
C VAL A 238 -28.16 0.32 -42.40
N GLU A 239 -27.33 -0.26 -43.28
CA GLU A 239 -26.02 -0.80 -42.83
C GLU A 239 -25.10 0.32 -42.35
N LEU A 240 -25.06 1.46 -43.00
CA LEU A 240 -24.30 2.63 -42.52
C LEU A 240 -24.85 3.15 -41.18
N ALA A 241 -26.20 3.23 -41.04
CA ALA A 241 -26.80 3.64 -39.78
C ALA A 241 -26.47 2.65 -38.63
N ASN A 242 -26.37 1.36 -38.91
CA ASN A 242 -26.00 0.32 -37.94
C ASN A 242 -24.50 0.36 -37.56
N ALA A 243 -23.61 0.81 -38.46
CA ALA A 243 -22.17 0.90 -38.22
C ALA A 243 -21.77 2.08 -37.32
N ARG A 244 -22.44 3.23 -37.44
CA ARG A 244 -22.12 4.47 -36.72
C ARG A 244 -22.14 4.31 -35.19
N PRO A 245 -23.10 3.62 -34.55
CA PRO A 245 -23.07 3.32 -33.11
C PRO A 245 -21.84 2.50 -32.70
N GLY A 246 -21.31 1.63 -33.56
CA GLY A 246 -20.08 0.90 -33.37
C GLY A 246 -18.88 1.82 -33.14
N LEU A 247 -18.71 2.80 -34.02
CA LEU A 247 -17.68 3.84 -33.94
C LEU A 247 -17.84 4.68 -32.64
N SER A 248 -19.07 5.10 -32.33
CA SER A 248 -19.34 5.87 -31.11
C SER A 248 -18.94 5.10 -29.85
N ARG A 249 -19.28 3.79 -29.79
CA ARG A 249 -18.88 2.89 -28.68
C ARG A 249 -17.36 2.74 -28.60
N ALA A 250 -16.67 2.58 -29.73
CA ALA A 250 -15.22 2.45 -29.76
C ALA A 250 -14.53 3.72 -29.23
N ARG A 251 -15.00 4.91 -29.64
CA ARG A 251 -14.50 6.19 -29.13
C ARG A 251 -14.72 6.36 -27.64
N ASN A 252 -15.88 5.96 -27.12
CA ASN A 252 -16.16 5.99 -25.69
C ASN A 252 -15.28 4.99 -24.91
N ALA A 253 -15.10 3.77 -25.42
CA ALA A 253 -14.21 2.78 -24.82
C ALA A 253 -12.77 3.28 -24.72
N HIS A 254 -12.28 3.97 -25.75
CA HIS A 254 -10.94 4.59 -25.74
C HIS A 254 -10.82 5.70 -24.68
N ARG A 255 -11.82 6.57 -24.52
CA ARG A 255 -11.85 7.56 -23.44
C ARG A 255 -11.78 6.91 -22.05
N ILE A 256 -12.59 5.87 -21.83
CA ILE A 256 -12.59 5.13 -20.58
C ILE A 256 -11.22 4.47 -20.33
N ALA A 257 -10.65 3.81 -21.32
CA ALA A 257 -9.35 3.16 -21.20
C ALA A 257 -8.23 4.15 -20.83
N LYS A 258 -8.21 5.35 -21.44
CA LYS A 258 -7.28 6.44 -21.05
C LYS A 258 -7.43 6.85 -19.59
N ASN A 259 -8.66 7.04 -19.13
CA ASN A 259 -8.93 7.37 -17.72
C ASN A 259 -8.44 6.26 -16.77
N VAL A 260 -8.67 4.99 -17.12
CA VAL A 260 -8.20 3.85 -16.32
C VAL A 260 -6.67 3.83 -16.26
N LEU A 261 -5.98 4.03 -17.38
CA LEU A 261 -4.53 4.09 -17.42
C LEU A 261 -3.98 5.22 -16.53
N LEU A 262 -4.53 6.45 -16.67
CA LEU A 262 -4.10 7.58 -15.84
C LEU A 262 -4.33 7.32 -14.34
N HIS A 263 -5.46 6.72 -13.98
CA HIS A 263 -5.70 6.31 -12.60
C HIS A 263 -4.66 5.29 -12.10
N ARG A 264 -4.28 4.30 -12.93
CA ARG A 264 -3.29 3.28 -12.56
C ARG A 264 -1.88 3.86 -12.39
N ILE A 265 -1.49 4.82 -13.22
CA ILE A 265 -0.19 5.50 -13.08
C ILE A 265 -0.18 6.58 -12.00
N GLY A 266 -1.33 6.90 -11.40
CA GLY A 266 -1.44 7.92 -10.35
C GLY A 266 -1.41 9.36 -10.87
N ALA A 267 -1.62 9.57 -12.17
CA ALA A 267 -1.64 10.90 -12.76
C ALA A 267 -2.92 11.65 -12.41
N THR A 268 -2.78 12.90 -11.98
CA THR A 268 -3.91 13.79 -11.71
C THR A 268 -4.39 14.42 -13.00
N VAL A 269 -5.67 14.27 -13.32
CA VAL A 269 -6.30 14.91 -14.47
C VAL A 269 -6.78 16.31 -14.05
N PRO A 270 -6.39 17.39 -14.74
CA PRO A 270 -6.89 18.73 -14.47
C PRO A 270 -8.42 18.79 -14.60
N PRO A 271 -9.13 19.55 -13.77
CA PRO A 271 -10.60 19.58 -13.74
C PRO A 271 -11.25 20.19 -14.99
N ASP A 272 -10.49 20.92 -15.79
CA ASP A 272 -10.89 21.50 -17.07
C ASP A 272 -10.85 20.50 -18.24
N VAL A 273 -10.19 19.35 -18.08
CA VAL A 273 -10.10 18.27 -19.08
C VAL A 273 -11.14 17.20 -18.77
N TRP A 274 -12.39 17.42 -19.17
CA TRP A 274 -13.49 16.51 -18.80
C TRP A 274 -13.99 15.62 -19.95
N GLU A 275 -13.86 16.05 -21.23
CA GLU A 275 -14.40 15.27 -22.35
C GLU A 275 -13.44 14.23 -22.92
N ASP A 276 -12.25 14.63 -23.33
CA ASP A 276 -11.25 13.71 -23.87
C ASP A 276 -9.84 14.12 -23.42
N ILE A 277 -9.16 13.19 -22.80
CA ILE A 277 -7.81 13.41 -22.29
C ILE A 277 -6.83 13.33 -23.46
N PRO A 278 -5.94 14.33 -23.67
CA PRO A 278 -4.99 14.38 -24.78
C PRO A 278 -3.82 13.39 -24.58
N LEU A 279 -4.09 12.19 -24.07
CA LEU A 279 -3.12 11.13 -23.92
C LEU A 279 -2.86 10.44 -25.25
N ARG A 280 -1.58 10.35 -25.64
CA ARG A 280 -1.11 9.59 -26.81
C ARG A 280 -0.08 8.55 -26.36
N LEU A 281 -0.15 7.37 -26.94
CA LEU A 281 0.77 6.27 -26.68
C LEU A 281 1.62 5.96 -27.91
N THR A 282 2.84 5.47 -27.71
CA THR A 282 3.79 5.14 -28.82
C THR A 282 3.91 3.65 -29.09
N GLY A 283 3.20 2.78 -28.37
CA GLY A 283 3.37 1.33 -28.45
C GLY A 283 2.61 0.67 -29.61
N THR A 284 2.88 -0.61 -29.78
CA THR A 284 2.13 -1.52 -30.65
C THR A 284 1.62 -2.72 -29.85
N LEU A 285 0.60 -3.41 -30.39
CA LEU A 285 0.10 -4.67 -29.80
C LEU A 285 0.91 -5.88 -30.28
N ASP A 286 1.86 -5.69 -31.20
CA ASP A 286 2.64 -6.79 -31.74
C ASP A 286 3.70 -7.22 -30.71
N THR A 287 3.52 -8.41 -30.18
CA THR A 287 4.37 -8.99 -29.15
C THR A 287 5.02 -10.27 -29.71
N PRO A 288 6.33 -10.44 -29.58
CA PRO A 288 7.03 -11.63 -30.07
C PRO A 288 6.56 -12.89 -29.33
N GLU A 289 6.64 -14.03 -30.04
CA GLU A 289 6.32 -15.31 -29.44
C GLU A 289 7.22 -15.62 -28.23
N LEU A 290 6.61 -16.05 -27.13
CA LEU A 290 7.30 -16.51 -25.93
C LEU A 290 7.03 -18.01 -25.78
N ARG A 291 8.09 -18.83 -25.83
CA ARG A 291 8.02 -20.25 -25.50
C ARG A 291 8.75 -20.48 -24.19
N LEU A 292 8.03 -21.01 -23.22
CA LEU A 292 8.57 -21.36 -21.91
C LEU A 292 8.01 -22.73 -21.51
N ASP A 293 8.90 -23.62 -21.05
CA ASP A 293 8.49 -24.92 -20.55
C ASP A 293 7.87 -24.81 -19.16
N VAL A 294 6.78 -25.53 -18.92
CA VAL A 294 6.01 -25.43 -17.66
C VAL A 294 6.85 -25.78 -16.42
N PRO A 295 7.65 -26.87 -16.40
CA PRO A 295 8.55 -27.15 -15.28
C PRO A 295 9.51 -26.02 -14.98
N GLU A 296 10.16 -25.44 -15.99
CA GLU A 296 11.09 -24.31 -15.85
C GLU A 296 10.37 -23.08 -15.31
N ALA A 297 9.17 -22.78 -15.82
CA ALA A 297 8.35 -21.68 -15.34
C ALA A 297 8.00 -21.82 -13.84
N VAL A 298 7.66 -23.03 -13.40
CA VAL A 298 7.36 -23.31 -11.99
C VAL A 298 8.61 -23.14 -11.12
N GLU A 299 9.76 -23.63 -11.55
CA GLU A 299 11.02 -23.49 -10.83
C GLU A 299 11.41 -22.02 -10.65
N LEU A 300 11.34 -21.23 -11.73
CA LEU A 300 11.57 -19.78 -11.69
C LEU A 300 10.63 -19.08 -10.73
N ALA A 301 9.32 -19.42 -10.75
CA ALA A 301 8.34 -18.83 -9.86
C ALA A 301 8.66 -19.09 -8.39
N LEU A 302 8.99 -20.32 -8.03
CA LEU A 302 9.32 -20.72 -6.65
C LEU A 302 10.64 -20.10 -6.16
N ALA A 303 11.54 -19.73 -7.07
CA ALA A 303 12.80 -19.06 -6.76
C ALA A 303 12.66 -17.54 -6.64
N ARG A 304 11.82 -16.90 -7.46
CA ARG A 304 11.84 -15.44 -7.66
C ARG A 304 10.65 -14.69 -7.06
N ARG A 305 9.53 -15.34 -6.79
CA ARG A 305 8.34 -14.65 -6.30
C ARG A 305 8.53 -13.99 -4.94
N PRO A 306 8.34 -12.67 -4.85
CA PRO A 306 8.54 -11.94 -3.60
C PRO A 306 7.53 -12.30 -2.51
N GLU A 307 6.31 -12.71 -2.89
CA GLU A 307 5.29 -13.16 -1.93
C GLU A 307 5.74 -14.42 -1.18
N LEU A 308 6.38 -15.36 -1.88
CA LEU A 308 6.91 -16.56 -1.25
C LEU A 308 8.10 -16.23 -0.33
N VAL A 309 8.94 -15.27 -0.73
CA VAL A 309 10.01 -14.76 0.14
C VAL A 309 9.42 -14.14 1.42
N ALA A 310 8.40 -13.27 1.28
CA ALA A 310 7.72 -12.64 2.42
C ALA A 310 7.10 -13.68 3.36
N LEU A 311 6.49 -14.73 2.82
CA LEU A 311 5.85 -15.80 3.59
C LEU A 311 6.88 -16.65 4.35
N ARG A 312 8.00 -17.01 3.73
CA ARG A 312 9.12 -17.70 4.40
C ARG A 312 9.68 -16.87 5.56
N LYS A 313 9.77 -15.53 5.39
CA LYS A 313 10.16 -14.64 6.48
C LYS A 313 9.12 -14.57 7.58
N SER A 314 7.83 -14.66 7.25
CA SER A 314 6.74 -14.80 8.23
C SER A 314 6.88 -16.09 9.06
N GLU A 315 7.22 -17.22 8.43
CA GLU A 315 7.48 -18.48 9.11
C GLU A 315 8.68 -18.36 10.08
N ASP A 316 9.79 -17.74 9.64
CA ASP A 316 10.94 -17.46 10.48
C ASP A 316 10.57 -16.57 11.69
N LEU A 317 9.69 -15.57 11.51
CA LEU A 317 9.15 -14.74 12.59
C LEU A 317 8.37 -15.58 13.62
N ARG A 318 7.54 -16.55 13.17
CA ARG A 318 6.84 -17.48 14.08
C ARG A 318 7.80 -18.38 14.82
N ARG A 319 8.92 -18.79 14.20
CA ARG A 319 9.99 -19.56 14.84
C ARG A 319 10.66 -18.75 15.96
N GLU A 320 10.97 -17.47 15.74
CA GLU A 320 11.46 -16.56 16.78
C GLU A 320 10.40 -16.34 17.87
N GLY A 321 9.11 -16.31 17.52
CA GLY A 321 8.01 -16.25 18.50
C GLY A 321 8.02 -17.43 19.49
N VAL A 322 8.36 -18.63 19.03
CA VAL A 322 8.54 -19.80 19.93
C VAL A 322 9.72 -19.58 20.89
N VAL A 323 10.83 -18.98 20.42
CA VAL A 323 11.99 -18.64 21.28
C VAL A 323 11.58 -17.64 22.36
N GLN A 324 10.83 -16.58 21.97
CA GLN A 324 10.33 -15.56 22.88
C GLN A 324 9.36 -16.13 23.93
N ALA A 325 8.48 -17.06 23.53
CA ALA A 325 7.59 -17.74 24.47
C ALA A 325 8.37 -18.62 25.50
N ARG A 326 9.38 -19.33 25.00
CA ARG A 326 10.26 -20.18 25.90
C ARG A 326 11.09 -19.37 26.87
N ALA A 327 11.39 -18.10 26.57
CA ALA A 327 12.13 -17.21 27.46
C ALA A 327 11.45 -17.06 28.84
N GLY A 328 10.12 -17.27 28.93
CA GLY A 328 9.39 -17.25 30.20
C GLY A 328 9.79 -18.32 31.20
N TYR A 329 10.47 -19.41 30.77
CA TYR A 329 11.03 -20.42 31.66
C TYR A 329 12.35 -20.02 32.31
N LEU A 330 13.00 -18.97 31.82
CA LEU A 330 14.34 -18.54 32.23
C LEU A 330 14.25 -17.26 33.07
N PRO A 331 15.24 -17.03 33.96
CA PRO A 331 15.28 -15.80 34.73
C PRO A 331 15.47 -14.57 33.86
N ARG A 332 14.97 -13.43 34.34
CA ARG A 332 15.24 -12.11 33.79
C ARG A 332 16.20 -11.38 34.72
N LEU A 333 17.19 -10.72 34.15
CA LEU A 333 18.18 -9.93 34.84
C LEU A 333 18.18 -8.52 34.30
N GLU A 334 17.92 -7.56 35.15
CA GLU A 334 17.86 -6.12 34.79
C GLU A 334 18.85 -5.36 35.69
N GLY A 335 19.66 -4.51 35.09
CA GLY A 335 20.46 -3.51 35.81
C GLY A 335 19.72 -2.19 35.83
N PHE A 336 19.85 -1.46 36.93
CA PHE A 336 19.29 -0.13 37.05
C PHE A 336 20.25 0.82 37.76
N ALA A 337 20.17 2.10 37.40
CA ALA A 337 20.85 3.20 38.08
C ALA A 337 19.91 4.38 38.14
N GLY A 338 19.85 5.08 39.26
CA GLY A 338 18.95 6.21 39.42
C GLY A 338 19.49 7.26 40.35
N TYR A 339 18.95 8.46 40.24
CA TYR A 339 19.08 9.53 41.20
C TYR A 339 17.72 10.15 41.47
N GLY A 340 17.37 10.29 42.74
CA GLY A 340 16.07 10.82 43.12
C GLY A 340 16.08 11.61 44.41
N ALA A 341 15.02 12.35 44.61
CA ALA A 341 14.71 13.04 45.85
C ALA A 341 13.26 12.67 46.26
N ARG A 342 13.06 12.61 47.57
CA ARG A 342 11.74 12.39 48.17
C ARG A 342 11.60 13.14 49.45
N LYS A 343 10.38 13.45 49.84
CA LYS A 343 10.09 14.00 51.14
C LYS A 343 10.59 13.04 52.25
N SER A 344 11.19 13.61 53.33
CA SER A 344 11.55 12.86 54.50
C SER A 344 10.31 12.26 55.17
N MET A 345 10.38 10.98 55.58
CA MET A 345 9.31 10.35 56.34
C MET A 345 9.40 10.68 57.84
N PHE A 346 10.44 11.40 58.27
CA PHE A 346 10.68 11.75 59.67
C PHE A 346 10.33 13.19 60.03
N SER A 347 9.76 13.94 59.05
CA SER A 347 9.40 15.33 59.23
C SER A 347 8.02 15.61 58.61
N PRO A 348 7.15 16.37 59.27
CA PRO A 348 5.92 16.84 58.69
C PRO A 348 6.13 17.97 57.63
N ASP A 349 7.32 18.56 57.58
CA ASP A 349 7.62 19.62 56.63
C ASP A 349 7.80 19.07 55.21
N VAL A 350 7.08 19.62 54.26
CA VAL A 350 7.15 19.27 52.84
C VAL A 350 8.53 19.62 52.25
N ALA A 351 9.24 20.59 52.83
CA ALA A 351 10.55 21.00 52.36
C ALA A 351 11.71 20.09 52.81
N ASP A 352 11.48 19.23 53.80
CA ASP A 352 12.49 18.30 54.25
C ASP A 352 12.64 17.13 53.26
N GLU A 353 13.73 17.13 52.53
CA GLU A 353 13.99 16.17 51.46
C GLU A 353 15.16 15.21 51.77
N VAL A 354 15.08 14.02 51.25
CA VAL A 354 16.16 13.04 51.19
C VAL A 354 16.45 12.75 49.72
N HIS A 355 17.68 12.94 49.28
CA HIS A 355 18.13 12.71 47.93
C HIS A 355 19.32 11.76 47.88
N GLY A 356 19.47 11.06 46.77
CA GLY A 356 20.59 10.15 46.58
C GLY A 356 20.53 9.37 45.26
N TRP A 357 21.61 8.64 45.03
CA TRP A 357 21.68 7.71 43.90
C TRP A 357 21.40 6.27 44.37
N GLU A 358 20.88 5.49 43.45
CA GLU A 358 20.74 4.03 43.61
C GLU A 358 21.33 3.32 42.39
N VAL A 359 22.06 2.23 42.59
CA VAL A 359 22.53 1.34 41.53
C VAL A 359 22.31 -0.10 42.01
N GLY A 360 21.79 -0.91 41.12
CA GLY A 360 21.51 -2.29 41.47
C GLY A 360 21.28 -3.19 40.26
N VAL A 361 21.18 -4.50 40.60
CA VAL A 361 20.78 -5.53 39.64
C VAL A 361 19.62 -6.29 40.28
N GLN A 362 18.57 -6.47 39.50
CA GLN A 362 17.39 -7.24 39.90
C GLN A 362 17.29 -8.49 39.06
N ALA A 363 17.13 -9.63 39.70
CA ALA A 363 16.84 -10.92 39.08
C ALA A 363 15.43 -11.37 39.42
N VAL A 364 14.64 -11.73 38.43
CA VAL A 364 13.28 -12.27 38.60
C VAL A 364 13.18 -13.60 37.87
N TRP A 365 12.85 -14.66 38.61
CA TRP A 365 12.62 -15.97 38.03
C TRP A 365 11.33 -16.59 38.57
N SER A 366 10.36 -16.76 37.67
CA SER A 366 9.09 -17.40 38.00
C SER A 366 9.27 -18.92 37.96
N LEU A 367 9.52 -19.55 39.12
CA LEU A 367 9.70 -21.02 39.22
C LEU A 367 8.41 -21.77 38.89
N PHE A 368 7.26 -21.19 39.21
CA PHE A 368 5.92 -21.69 38.87
C PHE A 368 5.01 -20.50 38.56
N ASP A 369 4.46 -20.49 37.36
CA ASP A 369 3.59 -19.43 36.82
C ASP A 369 2.16 -19.90 36.53
N GLY A 370 1.72 -21.01 37.14
CA GLY A 370 0.40 -21.58 36.87
C GLY A 370 0.24 -22.15 35.45
N ALA A 371 1.34 -22.61 34.84
CA ALA A 371 1.39 -23.12 33.45
C ALA A 371 1.18 -22.08 32.35
N LEU A 372 1.24 -20.78 32.66
CA LEU A 372 1.11 -19.69 31.68
C LEU A 372 2.15 -19.81 30.56
N THR A 373 3.42 -19.97 30.92
CA THR A 373 4.51 -20.11 29.92
C THR A 373 4.35 -21.35 29.07
N ARG A 374 3.89 -22.49 29.67
CA ARG A 374 3.57 -23.70 28.92
C ARG A 374 2.49 -23.44 27.87
N GLY A 375 1.42 -22.76 28.26
CA GLY A 375 0.34 -22.37 27.34
C GLY A 375 0.85 -21.52 26.19
N LYS A 376 1.64 -20.47 26.46
CA LYS A 376 2.25 -19.58 25.42
C LYS A 376 3.16 -20.37 24.46
N VAL A 377 3.90 -21.35 24.93
CA VAL A 377 4.76 -22.19 24.07
C VAL A 377 3.93 -23.10 23.15
N ILE A 378 2.84 -23.68 23.69
CA ILE A 378 1.91 -24.50 22.89
C ILE A 378 1.29 -23.63 21.78
N GLU A 379 0.78 -22.45 22.14
CA GLU A 379 0.20 -21.48 21.20
C GLU A 379 1.21 -21.08 20.12
N ALA A 380 2.43 -20.66 20.52
CA ALA A 380 3.47 -20.24 19.58
C ALA A 380 3.89 -21.37 18.63
N ARG A 381 3.95 -22.61 19.10
CA ARG A 381 4.20 -23.77 18.22
C ARG A 381 3.06 -24.02 17.24
N ALA A 382 1.81 -23.93 17.69
CA ALA A 382 0.67 -24.09 16.82
C ALA A 382 0.64 -23.00 15.73
N HIS A 383 1.01 -21.76 16.05
CA HIS A 383 1.17 -20.69 15.07
C HIS A 383 2.32 -20.96 14.08
N LEU A 384 3.41 -21.57 14.50
CA LEU A 384 4.50 -21.97 13.60
C LEU A 384 4.06 -23.06 12.63
N GLU A 385 3.41 -24.13 13.14
CA GLU A 385 2.88 -25.20 12.29
C GLU A 385 1.82 -24.69 11.30
N LYS A 386 0.96 -23.78 11.75
CA LYS A 386 0.00 -23.10 10.87
C LYS A 386 0.72 -22.35 9.75
N ALA A 387 1.77 -21.58 10.06
CA ALA A 387 2.54 -20.84 9.06
C ALA A 387 3.24 -21.77 8.05
N HIS A 388 3.69 -22.95 8.51
CA HIS A 388 4.25 -23.97 7.63
C HIS A 388 3.22 -24.49 6.62
N VAL A 389 2.03 -24.84 7.10
CA VAL A 389 0.93 -25.29 6.23
C VAL A 389 0.51 -24.18 5.26
N GLU A 390 0.47 -22.91 5.71
CA GLU A 390 0.18 -21.76 4.84
C GLU A 390 1.25 -21.61 3.74
N THR A 391 2.52 -21.82 4.07
CA THR A 391 3.62 -21.78 3.08
C THR A 391 3.47 -22.88 2.04
N GLU A 392 3.17 -24.11 2.44
CA GLU A 392 2.93 -25.22 1.51
C GLU A 392 1.72 -24.98 0.61
N ASP A 393 0.64 -24.41 1.17
CA ASP A 393 -0.56 -24.09 0.41
C ASP A 393 -0.30 -23.03 -0.66
N VAL A 394 0.40 -21.96 -0.31
CA VAL A 394 0.81 -20.92 -1.25
C VAL A 394 1.73 -21.49 -2.34
N VAL A 395 2.65 -22.40 -2.01
CA VAL A 395 3.49 -23.09 -3.00
C VAL A 395 2.63 -23.85 -4.01
N ARG A 396 1.62 -24.60 -3.55
CA ARG A 396 0.67 -25.29 -4.44
C ARG A 396 -0.15 -24.29 -5.29
N GLY A 397 -0.58 -23.20 -4.68
CA GLY A 397 -1.29 -22.10 -5.36
C GLY A 397 -0.45 -21.47 -6.47
N ILE A 398 0.84 -21.20 -6.22
CA ILE A 398 1.78 -20.68 -7.22
C ILE A 398 1.95 -21.67 -8.38
N GLN A 399 2.11 -22.96 -8.09
CA GLN A 399 2.22 -23.99 -9.14
C GLN A 399 0.97 -24.04 -10.01
N LEU A 400 -0.22 -23.92 -9.41
CA LEU A 400 -1.49 -23.89 -10.16
C LEU A 400 -1.58 -22.62 -11.02
N GLU A 401 -1.26 -21.45 -10.46
CA GLU A 401 -1.29 -20.16 -11.16
C GLU A 401 -0.35 -20.16 -12.37
N VAL A 402 0.89 -20.63 -12.21
CA VAL A 402 1.87 -20.70 -13.31
C VAL A 402 1.41 -21.62 -14.41
N ARG A 403 0.91 -22.83 -14.05
CA ARG A 403 0.36 -23.78 -15.05
C ARG A 403 -0.83 -23.17 -15.80
N GLY A 404 -1.72 -22.48 -15.08
CA GLY A 404 -2.85 -21.78 -15.69
C GLY A 404 -2.40 -20.65 -16.62
N ALA A 405 -1.42 -19.85 -16.19
CA ALA A 405 -0.86 -18.76 -17.00
C ALA A 405 -0.15 -19.27 -18.27
N CYS A 406 0.60 -20.38 -18.18
CA CYS A 406 1.20 -21.03 -19.34
C CYS A 406 0.13 -21.55 -20.32
N SER A 407 -0.92 -22.21 -19.81
CA SER A 407 -2.02 -22.68 -20.64
C SER A 407 -2.75 -21.54 -21.35
N THR A 408 -3.03 -20.45 -20.63
CA THR A 408 -3.67 -19.26 -21.21
C THR A 408 -2.78 -18.58 -22.25
N LEU A 409 -1.45 -18.58 -22.06
CA LEU A 409 -0.53 -18.04 -23.06
C LEU A 409 -0.55 -18.85 -24.36
N VAL A 410 -0.53 -20.18 -24.27
CA VAL A 410 -0.61 -21.09 -25.43
C VAL A 410 -1.94 -20.88 -26.16
N GLU A 411 -3.07 -20.89 -25.44
CA GLU A 411 -4.39 -20.61 -26.01
C GLU A 411 -4.41 -19.24 -26.74
N ALA A 412 -3.93 -18.19 -26.08
CA ALA A 412 -3.94 -16.85 -26.67
C ALA A 412 -3.06 -16.77 -27.94
N TRP A 413 -1.96 -17.52 -28.00
CA TRP A 413 -1.11 -17.61 -29.17
C TRP A 413 -1.81 -18.33 -30.33
N GLU A 414 -2.41 -19.49 -30.08
CA GLU A 414 -3.15 -20.27 -31.09
C GLU A 414 -4.34 -19.47 -31.65
N VAL A 415 -5.06 -18.74 -30.78
CA VAL A 415 -6.15 -17.85 -31.20
C VAL A 415 -5.60 -16.73 -32.06
N LEU A 416 -4.47 -16.08 -31.67
CA LEU A 416 -3.84 -15.01 -32.43
C LEU A 416 -3.44 -15.47 -33.82
N GLU A 417 -2.82 -16.62 -33.96
CA GLU A 417 -2.42 -17.20 -35.26
C GLU A 417 -3.64 -17.51 -36.12
N SER A 418 -4.67 -18.12 -35.52
CA SER A 418 -5.93 -18.44 -36.23
C SER A 418 -6.64 -17.18 -36.72
N GLN A 419 -6.76 -16.15 -35.87
CA GLN A 419 -7.42 -14.89 -36.24
C GLN A 419 -6.64 -14.11 -37.31
N GLY A 420 -5.31 -14.27 -37.37
CA GLY A 420 -4.51 -13.75 -38.47
C GLY A 420 -4.95 -14.29 -39.84
N LYS A 421 -5.13 -15.63 -39.91
CA LYS A 421 -5.63 -16.31 -41.12
C LYS A 421 -7.08 -15.91 -41.48
N VAL A 422 -7.95 -15.77 -40.45
CA VAL A 422 -9.33 -15.31 -40.65
C VAL A 422 -9.37 -13.90 -41.25
N LEU A 423 -8.54 -12.99 -40.74
CA LEU A 423 -8.48 -11.62 -41.29
C LEU A 423 -8.02 -11.61 -42.76
N GLU A 424 -6.97 -12.39 -43.10
CA GLU A 424 -6.51 -12.53 -44.48
C GLU A 424 -7.61 -13.07 -45.42
N GLN A 425 -8.31 -14.10 -44.98
CA GLN A 425 -9.43 -14.68 -45.74
C GLN A 425 -10.59 -13.70 -45.87
N ALA A 426 -10.91 -12.93 -44.85
CA ALA A 426 -11.96 -11.91 -44.91
C ALA A 426 -11.62 -10.78 -45.91
N HIS A 427 -10.35 -10.35 -45.96
CA HIS A 427 -9.87 -9.40 -46.98
C HIS A 427 -10.07 -9.92 -48.40
N GLU A 428 -9.69 -11.19 -48.65
CA GLU A 428 -9.82 -11.81 -49.96
C GLU A 428 -11.30 -12.03 -50.33
N ALA A 429 -12.13 -12.46 -49.37
CA ALA A 429 -13.58 -12.58 -49.60
C ALA A 429 -14.23 -11.27 -50.00
N LEU A 430 -13.88 -10.15 -49.34
CA LEU A 430 -14.39 -8.83 -49.72
C LEU A 430 -13.91 -8.42 -51.12
N ARG A 431 -12.62 -8.67 -51.44
CA ARG A 431 -12.09 -8.40 -52.77
C ARG A 431 -12.84 -9.18 -53.86
N LEU A 432 -13.07 -10.45 -53.67
CA LEU A 432 -13.81 -11.32 -54.61
C LEU A 432 -15.30 -10.91 -54.74
N ALA A 433 -15.95 -10.57 -53.60
CA ALA A 433 -17.34 -10.10 -53.62
C ALA A 433 -17.49 -8.81 -54.46
N ARG A 434 -16.56 -7.89 -54.33
CA ARG A 434 -16.55 -6.65 -55.13
C ARG A 434 -16.37 -6.91 -56.63
N VAL A 435 -15.38 -7.71 -57.00
CA VAL A 435 -15.13 -8.07 -58.42
C VAL A 435 -16.36 -8.75 -59.03
N ARG A 436 -17.00 -9.67 -58.30
CA ARG A 436 -18.23 -10.34 -58.79
C ARG A 436 -19.40 -9.38 -58.93
N ALA A 437 -19.57 -8.47 -57.98
CA ALA A 437 -20.63 -7.45 -58.05
C ALA A 437 -20.42 -6.47 -59.23
N GLU A 438 -19.16 -6.08 -59.50
CA GLU A 438 -18.80 -5.25 -60.65
C GLU A 438 -19.03 -5.98 -62.00
N ALA A 439 -18.73 -7.30 -62.05
CA ALA A 439 -18.98 -8.14 -63.22
C ALA A 439 -20.47 -8.55 -63.40
N GLY A 440 -21.35 -8.12 -62.50
CA GLY A 440 -22.78 -8.46 -62.53
C GLY A 440 -23.15 -9.85 -62.13
N SER A 441 -22.18 -10.68 -61.65
CA SER A 441 -22.36 -12.06 -61.19
C SER A 441 -22.52 -12.20 -59.69
N GLY A 442 -22.36 -11.11 -58.91
CA GLY A 442 -22.55 -11.04 -57.47
C GLY A 442 -23.63 -10.05 -57.08
N THR A 443 -24.08 -10.14 -55.82
CA THR A 443 -25.08 -9.22 -55.27
C THR A 443 -24.44 -8.19 -54.34
N GLN A 444 -25.10 -7.05 -54.15
CA GLN A 444 -24.72 -6.05 -53.16
C GLN A 444 -24.72 -6.66 -51.72
N LEU A 445 -25.61 -7.64 -51.50
CA LEU A 445 -25.66 -8.37 -50.24
C LEU A 445 -24.34 -9.08 -49.93
N ASP A 446 -23.74 -9.73 -50.94
CA ASP A 446 -22.47 -10.44 -50.79
C ASP A 446 -21.34 -9.46 -50.41
N VAL A 447 -21.32 -8.27 -50.99
CA VAL A 447 -20.33 -7.22 -50.67
C VAL A 447 -20.53 -6.70 -49.26
N LEU A 448 -21.76 -6.36 -48.86
CA LEU A 448 -22.07 -5.89 -47.51
C LEU A 448 -21.77 -6.98 -46.44
N GLY A 449 -22.15 -8.23 -46.73
CA GLY A 449 -21.83 -9.35 -45.85
C GLY A 449 -20.32 -9.58 -45.65
N ALA A 450 -19.56 -9.55 -46.78
CA ALA A 450 -18.10 -9.69 -46.69
C ALA A 450 -17.44 -8.49 -45.98
N GLN A 451 -18.01 -7.30 -46.08
CA GLN A 451 -17.53 -6.10 -45.39
C GLN A 451 -17.76 -6.18 -43.87
N THR A 452 -18.93 -6.66 -43.44
CA THR A 452 -19.23 -6.92 -42.02
C THR A 452 -18.28 -7.98 -41.48
N ALA A 453 -18.06 -9.09 -42.20
CA ALA A 453 -17.13 -10.12 -41.81
C ALA A 453 -15.68 -9.62 -41.67
N LEU A 454 -15.24 -8.74 -42.57
CA LEU A 454 -13.91 -8.11 -42.49
C LEU A 454 -13.79 -7.22 -41.21
N THR A 455 -14.82 -6.41 -40.93
CA THR A 455 -14.84 -5.56 -39.74
C THR A 455 -14.75 -6.40 -38.44
N GLU A 456 -15.55 -7.48 -38.36
CA GLU A 456 -15.54 -8.40 -37.25
C GLU A 456 -14.19 -9.12 -37.10
N ALA A 457 -13.60 -9.59 -38.20
CA ALA A 457 -12.27 -10.18 -38.22
C ALA A 457 -11.19 -9.22 -37.72
N GLY A 458 -11.23 -7.95 -38.13
CA GLY A 458 -10.30 -6.91 -37.68
C GLY A 458 -10.43 -6.61 -36.18
N ILE A 459 -11.65 -6.50 -35.67
CA ILE A 459 -11.92 -6.30 -34.24
C ILE A 459 -11.39 -7.49 -33.44
N THR A 460 -11.67 -8.73 -33.88
CA THR A 460 -11.27 -9.95 -33.19
C THR A 460 -9.76 -10.17 -33.22
N GLN A 461 -9.12 -9.88 -34.35
CA GLN A 461 -7.65 -9.92 -34.50
C GLN A 461 -6.98 -8.94 -33.52
N ASN A 462 -7.46 -7.71 -33.41
CA ASN A 462 -6.90 -6.74 -32.46
C ASN A 462 -7.10 -7.19 -31.00
N ARG A 463 -8.24 -7.83 -30.67
CA ARG A 463 -8.46 -8.43 -29.36
C ARG A 463 -7.46 -9.58 -29.09
N ALA A 464 -7.27 -10.47 -30.07
CA ALA A 464 -6.35 -11.58 -29.93
C ALA A 464 -4.91 -11.09 -29.69
N LYS A 465 -4.47 -10.04 -30.38
CA LYS A 465 -3.15 -9.39 -30.13
C LYS A 465 -3.03 -8.88 -28.70
N ARG A 466 -4.03 -8.16 -28.23
CA ARG A 466 -4.07 -7.64 -26.85
C ARG A 466 -4.09 -8.78 -25.83
N ASP A 467 -4.93 -9.80 -26.06
CA ASP A 467 -5.09 -10.90 -25.12
C ASP A 467 -3.81 -11.72 -24.99
N TYR A 468 -3.07 -11.90 -26.08
CA TYR A 468 -1.75 -12.50 -26.05
C TYR A 468 -0.73 -11.64 -25.26
N ALA A 469 -0.69 -10.32 -25.50
CA ALA A 469 0.20 -9.41 -24.76
C ALA A 469 -0.10 -9.40 -23.25
N VAL A 470 -1.39 -9.47 -22.87
CA VAL A 470 -1.83 -9.54 -21.48
C VAL A 470 -1.50 -10.92 -20.87
N ALA A 471 -1.75 -12.01 -21.60
CA ALA A 471 -1.42 -13.37 -21.13
C ALA A 471 0.09 -13.49 -20.85
N ARG A 472 0.93 -12.96 -21.75
CA ARG A 472 2.38 -12.88 -21.56
C ARG A 472 2.75 -12.06 -20.32
N THR A 473 2.16 -10.88 -20.16
CA THR A 473 2.43 -10.03 -18.98
C THR A 473 2.06 -10.74 -17.67
N ARG A 474 0.93 -11.45 -17.65
CA ARG A 474 0.50 -12.25 -16.49
C ARG A 474 1.42 -13.42 -16.21
N LEU A 475 1.92 -14.11 -17.24
CA LEU A 475 2.91 -15.17 -17.07
C LEU A 475 4.22 -14.61 -16.51
N GLU A 476 4.74 -13.50 -17.06
CA GLU A 476 5.94 -12.81 -16.54
C GLU A 476 5.77 -12.47 -15.05
N ARG A 477 4.59 -11.97 -14.64
CA ARG A 477 4.25 -11.74 -13.22
C ARG A 477 4.22 -13.05 -12.43
N ALA A 478 3.60 -14.10 -12.98
CA ALA A 478 3.44 -15.39 -12.32
C ALA A 478 4.78 -16.09 -12.07
N ILE A 479 5.79 -15.91 -12.92
CA ILE A 479 7.14 -16.48 -12.75
C ILE A 479 8.09 -15.55 -11.94
N GLY A 480 7.60 -14.38 -11.50
CA GLY A 480 8.42 -13.41 -10.77
C GLY A 480 9.43 -12.66 -11.64
N ALA A 481 9.26 -12.67 -12.97
CA ALA A 481 10.03 -11.87 -13.91
C ALA A 481 9.22 -10.62 -14.26
N TYR A 482 9.29 -9.61 -13.42
CA TYR A 482 8.69 -8.32 -13.77
C TYR A 482 9.74 -7.52 -14.54
N ALA A 483 9.34 -7.09 -15.73
CA ALA A 483 10.01 -6.28 -16.73
C ALA A 483 11.53 -6.06 -16.52
N PRO A 484 12.38 -6.57 -17.42
CA PRO A 484 13.82 -6.30 -17.37
C PRO A 484 14.17 -4.80 -17.36
N GLU A 485 13.23 -3.95 -17.70
CA GLU A 485 13.31 -2.49 -17.63
C GLU A 485 13.30 -1.94 -16.18
N LEU A 486 12.69 -2.65 -15.21
CA LEU A 486 12.75 -2.29 -13.79
C LEU A 486 14.05 -2.73 -13.13
N GLU A 487 14.69 -3.79 -13.61
CA GLU A 487 16.00 -4.22 -13.12
C GLU A 487 17.11 -3.25 -13.55
N ALA A 488 16.97 -2.59 -14.69
CA ALA A 488 17.93 -1.59 -15.17
C ALA A 488 17.81 -0.24 -14.45
N GLY A 489 16.63 0.11 -13.89
CA GLY A 489 16.38 1.36 -13.16
C GLY A 489 16.52 1.24 -11.64
N ALA A 490 16.49 0.03 -11.09
CA ALA A 490 16.58 -0.25 -9.65
C ALA A 490 18.02 -0.60 -9.20
N ALA A 491 19.05 -0.16 -9.92
CA ALA A 491 20.38 -0.10 -9.33
C ALA A 491 20.27 0.81 -8.09
N PRO A 492 20.50 0.31 -6.86
CA PRO A 492 20.40 1.12 -5.68
C PRO A 492 21.39 2.27 -5.83
N ALA A 493 20.88 3.50 -5.80
CA ALA A 493 21.71 4.65 -5.52
C ALA A 493 22.41 4.31 -4.20
N ARG A 494 23.70 3.94 -4.29
CA ARG A 494 24.60 3.86 -3.15
C ARG A 494 24.65 5.26 -2.52
N ASN A 495 23.78 5.48 -1.56
CA ASN A 495 23.94 6.53 -0.57
C ASN A 495 24.28 5.85 0.77
N ASP A 496 25.52 5.33 0.83
CA ASP A 496 26.23 5.04 2.07
C ASP A 496 26.82 6.34 2.64
N SER A 497 25.98 7.34 2.90
CA SER A 497 26.42 8.43 3.76
C SER A 497 25.20 9.22 4.21
N ALA A 498 24.95 9.21 5.49
CA ALA A 498 24.02 10.00 6.27
C ALA A 498 22.77 9.30 6.77
N LEU A 499 22.98 8.49 7.81
CA LEU A 499 22.01 8.43 8.93
C LEU A 499 22.83 8.42 10.23
N PRO A 500 22.58 9.36 11.17
CA PRO A 500 23.22 9.39 12.46
C PRO A 500 22.81 8.27 13.39
#